data_fbbc842d2f1ea4936a31f280308335b7
#
_entry.id   fbbc842d2f1ea4936a31f280308335b7
#
_cell.length_a   1.000
_cell.length_b   1.000
_cell.length_c   1.000
_cell.angle_alpha   90.00
_cell.angle_beta   90.00
_cell.angle_gamma   90.00
#
_symmetry.space_group_name_H-M   'P 1'
#
loop_
_entity.id
_entity.type
_entity.pdbx_description
1 polymer ?
#
loop_
_entity_poly.entity_id
_entity_poly.type
_entity_poly.pdbx_seq_one_letter_code
_entity_poly.pdbx_strand_id
1 'polypeptide(L)'
;MDRVGKKILSTGNGRCNLTNYKMEEDCYRCGRKDFPMQVIRGFDVKETLDLFMGLGIVPKDRNGYVYPNSDQAASVLDVLRTELERLKVRILLSCQIEKIEKKKNGGFLVHTDQGKVETDALILAAGSKAAPSTGSDGSGYEYARQLGHSVIKPLPALVQLRCQGNLYKQMAGIRTEAEVRLQADGITLASDRGELQITDYGLSGIPIFQVSRYAARALDEKKKVRVYVDFMPGWDDNESFRLLKKRALLLAYKPAEELFTGMLNRKLAQALLKLAGIDPNTPCGSLTGKQLEKIRKELKEYEAVVMSVNPFANAQVSCGGVDANEVDGTTMESKICPGLYLAGEILDVDGICGGYNLQFAWSSGMIAGRCAAGNAEKKSIEKKSIEKKNIEKKRNINKKPMEKKPVKKYAEKKYTQKTRRTART
;
A
#
# COMPACT_ATOMS: atom_id res chain seq x y z
N MET A 1 -8.54 2.07 -16.16
CA MET A 1 -8.07 0.68 -16.40
C MET A 1 -9.11 -0.10 -17.17
N ASP A 2 -8.66 -0.94 -18.10
CA ASP A 2 -9.45 -1.84 -18.95
C ASP A 2 -10.01 -3.08 -18.22
N ARG A 3 -9.50 -3.38 -17.02
CA ARG A 3 -9.93 -4.52 -16.19
C ARG A 3 -9.51 -4.33 -14.72
N VAL A 4 -10.28 -4.90 -13.80
CA VAL A 4 -9.99 -4.86 -12.36
C VAL A 4 -8.92 -5.88 -11.96
N GLY A 5 -8.19 -5.60 -10.88
CA GLY A 5 -7.34 -6.56 -10.18
C GLY A 5 -5.97 -6.84 -10.81
N LYS A 6 -5.47 -6.02 -11.73
CA LYS A 6 -4.16 -6.23 -12.38
C LYS A 6 -3.01 -6.36 -11.40
N LYS A 7 -3.02 -5.60 -10.29
CA LYS A 7 -1.94 -5.65 -9.29
C LYS A 7 -1.86 -7.01 -8.59
N ILE A 8 -2.98 -7.69 -8.38
CA ILE A 8 -3.00 -9.04 -7.79
C ILE A 8 -2.12 -9.99 -8.60
N LEU A 9 -2.18 -9.92 -9.94
CA LEU A 9 -1.42 -10.80 -10.84
C LEU A 9 0.10 -10.66 -10.71
N SER A 10 0.60 -9.52 -10.25
CA SER A 10 2.04 -9.27 -10.06
C SER A 10 2.53 -9.60 -8.65
N THR A 11 1.63 -9.84 -7.69
CA THR A 11 1.99 -10.10 -6.29
C THR A 11 2.64 -11.48 -6.13
N GLY A 12 3.60 -11.59 -5.20
CA GLY A 12 4.28 -12.86 -4.91
C GLY A 12 4.91 -13.52 -6.15
N ASN A 13 5.46 -12.73 -7.09
CA ASN A 13 5.99 -13.23 -8.38
C ASN A 13 4.95 -14.03 -9.17
N GLY A 14 3.71 -13.55 -9.25
CA GLY A 14 2.62 -14.20 -9.96
C GLY A 14 1.91 -15.32 -9.19
N ARG A 15 2.25 -15.52 -7.91
CA ARG A 15 1.64 -16.56 -7.05
C ARG A 15 0.59 -16.01 -6.09
N CYS A 16 0.61 -14.72 -5.80
CA CYS A 16 -0.21 -14.03 -4.79
C CYS A 16 0.01 -14.55 -3.37
N ASN A 17 0.93 -13.94 -2.63
CA ASN A 17 1.08 -14.21 -1.20
C ASN A 17 -0.08 -13.54 -0.44
N LEU A 18 -1.15 -14.30 -0.20
CA LEU A 18 -2.42 -13.81 0.34
C LEU A 18 -2.28 -13.14 1.69
N THR A 19 -1.51 -13.78 2.59
CA THR A 19 -1.31 -13.33 3.97
C THR A 19 -0.09 -14.04 4.57
N ASN A 20 0.14 -13.79 5.86
CA ASN A 20 1.16 -14.46 6.65
C ASN A 20 0.57 -14.84 8.01
N TYR A 21 0.95 -15.99 8.57
CA TYR A 21 0.52 -16.37 9.91
C TYR A 21 1.19 -15.54 11.00
N LYS A 22 2.40 -15.04 10.77
CA LYS A 22 3.09 -14.15 11.69
C LYS A 22 2.67 -12.71 11.46
N MET A 23 1.70 -12.21 12.24
CA MET A 23 1.21 -10.83 12.21
C MET A 23 1.58 -10.09 13.49
N GLU A 24 2.62 -9.27 13.44
CA GLU A 24 3.17 -8.49 14.55
C GLU A 24 3.34 -7.03 14.16
N GLU A 25 3.42 -6.13 15.15
CA GLU A 25 3.64 -4.69 14.91
C GLU A 25 4.88 -4.43 14.07
N ASP A 26 5.95 -5.17 14.34
CA ASP A 26 7.24 -5.04 13.64
C ASP A 26 7.18 -5.45 12.17
N CYS A 27 6.10 -6.05 11.73
CA CYS A 27 5.87 -6.36 10.32
C CYS A 27 5.37 -5.16 9.53
N TYR A 28 4.95 -4.08 10.19
CA TYR A 28 4.40 -2.88 9.57
C TYR A 28 5.16 -1.62 9.92
N ARG A 29 5.07 -0.65 9.03
CA ARG A 29 5.61 0.69 9.18
C ARG A 29 4.48 1.68 8.94
N CYS A 30 4.24 2.56 9.91
CA CYS A 30 3.19 3.56 9.90
C CYS A 30 3.59 4.71 10.83
N GLY A 31 3.20 5.94 10.53
CA GLY A 31 3.39 7.07 11.42
C GLY A 31 2.66 6.87 12.77
N ARG A 32 1.50 6.22 12.74
CA ARG A 32 0.76 5.76 13.90
C ARG A 32 0.98 4.26 14.12
N LYS A 33 1.87 3.89 15.05
CA LYS A 33 2.37 2.52 15.24
C LYS A 33 1.29 1.46 15.48
N ASP A 34 0.28 1.77 16.30
CA ASP A 34 -0.81 0.85 16.67
C ASP A 34 -1.83 0.63 15.55
N PHE A 35 -1.90 1.54 14.57
CA PHE A 35 -2.95 1.57 13.56
C PHE A 35 -3.02 0.31 12.70
N PRO A 36 -1.91 -0.22 12.13
CA PRO A 36 -1.99 -1.42 11.29
C PRO A 36 -2.58 -2.61 12.03
N MET A 37 -2.14 -2.83 13.28
CA MET A 37 -2.62 -3.95 14.08
C MET A 37 -4.05 -3.75 14.59
N GLN A 38 -4.49 -2.51 14.80
CA GLN A 38 -5.89 -2.19 15.09
C GLN A 38 -6.79 -2.62 13.92
N VAL A 39 -6.42 -2.28 12.70
CA VAL A 39 -7.15 -2.64 11.48
C VAL A 39 -7.16 -4.18 11.29
N ILE A 40 -6.01 -4.83 11.44
CA ILE A 40 -5.91 -6.29 11.25
C ILE A 40 -6.73 -7.07 12.28
N ARG A 41 -6.84 -6.59 13.52
CA ARG A 41 -7.73 -7.21 14.55
C ARG A 41 -9.22 -7.10 14.20
N GLY A 42 -9.61 -6.11 13.39
CA GLY A 42 -11.00 -5.94 12.92
C GLY A 42 -11.40 -6.89 11.77
N PHE A 43 -10.42 -7.46 11.08
CA PHE A 43 -10.56 -8.54 10.10
C PHE A 43 -9.21 -9.25 9.96
N ASP A 44 -9.05 -10.34 10.69
CA ASP A 44 -7.76 -10.98 10.90
C ASP A 44 -7.37 -11.98 9.81
N VAL A 45 -6.23 -12.67 10.03
CA VAL A 45 -5.72 -13.70 9.12
C VAL A 45 -6.71 -14.85 8.98
N LYS A 46 -7.33 -15.27 10.08
CA LYS A 46 -8.31 -16.37 10.07
C LYS A 46 -9.53 -15.97 9.24
N GLU A 47 -10.11 -14.78 9.46
CA GLU A 47 -11.24 -14.28 8.70
C GLU A 47 -10.89 -14.12 7.21
N THR A 48 -9.66 -13.67 6.91
CA THR A 48 -9.16 -13.60 5.53
C THR A 48 -9.11 -14.97 4.88
N LEU A 49 -8.59 -15.99 5.56
CA LEU A 49 -8.54 -17.35 5.03
C LEU A 49 -9.94 -17.96 4.89
N ASP A 50 -10.81 -17.75 5.88
CA ASP A 50 -12.21 -18.21 5.82
C ASP A 50 -12.94 -17.58 4.62
N LEU A 51 -12.73 -16.28 4.36
CA LEU A 51 -13.28 -15.60 3.18
C LEU A 51 -12.79 -16.26 1.88
N PHE A 52 -11.48 -16.41 1.70
CA PHE A 52 -10.94 -16.95 0.46
C PHE A 52 -11.27 -18.44 0.27
N MET A 53 -11.33 -19.23 1.35
CA MET A 53 -11.83 -20.60 1.30
C MET A 53 -13.30 -20.64 0.89
N GLY A 54 -14.14 -19.75 1.44
CA GLY A 54 -15.53 -19.60 1.04
C GLY A 54 -15.72 -19.23 -0.44
N LEU A 55 -14.74 -18.52 -1.03
CA LEU A 55 -14.71 -18.20 -2.46
C LEU A 55 -14.09 -19.30 -3.32
N GLY A 56 -13.57 -20.39 -2.72
CA GLY A 56 -13.02 -21.54 -3.45
C GLY A 56 -11.49 -21.61 -3.52
N ILE A 57 -10.75 -20.75 -2.80
CA ILE A 57 -9.28 -20.85 -2.70
C ILE A 57 -8.91 -21.89 -1.64
N VAL A 58 -8.06 -22.83 -2.00
CA VAL A 58 -7.39 -23.72 -1.03
C VAL A 58 -6.07 -23.06 -0.63
N PRO A 59 -5.88 -22.66 0.64
CA PRO A 59 -4.64 -22.03 1.10
C PRO A 59 -3.52 -23.07 1.23
N LYS A 60 -2.27 -22.62 1.02
CA LYS A 60 -1.05 -23.41 1.16
C LYS A 60 -0.04 -22.64 1.98
N ASP A 61 0.37 -23.19 3.10
CA ASP A 61 1.44 -22.64 3.94
C ASP A 61 2.83 -22.97 3.38
N ARG A 62 3.70 -21.96 3.40
CA ARG A 62 5.14 -22.10 3.14
C ARG A 62 5.91 -21.33 4.21
N ASN A 63 6.16 -21.97 5.34
CA ASN A 63 6.89 -21.36 6.47
C ASN A 63 6.23 -20.04 6.95
N GLY A 64 4.92 -20.06 7.11
CA GLY A 64 4.13 -18.91 7.53
C GLY A 64 3.59 -18.04 6.39
N TYR A 65 4.18 -18.10 5.19
CA TYR A 65 3.69 -17.42 3.99
C TYR A 65 2.54 -18.19 3.36
N VAL A 66 1.38 -17.57 3.20
CA VAL A 66 0.19 -18.26 2.68
C VAL A 66 -0.07 -17.89 1.22
N TYR A 67 -0.16 -18.90 0.37
CA TYR A 67 -0.44 -18.79 -1.06
C TYR A 67 -1.69 -19.58 -1.43
N PRO A 68 -2.33 -19.34 -2.58
CA PRO A 68 -3.26 -20.31 -3.15
C PRO A 68 -2.51 -21.61 -3.50
N ASN A 69 -3.12 -22.77 -3.29
CA ASN A 69 -2.48 -24.05 -3.56
C ASN A 69 -2.07 -24.22 -5.04
N SER A 70 -2.76 -23.53 -5.94
CA SER A 70 -2.43 -23.47 -7.36
C SER A 70 -1.12 -22.75 -7.67
N ASP A 71 -0.54 -22.00 -6.72
CA ASP A 71 0.59 -21.08 -6.92
C ASP A 71 0.35 -20.06 -8.06
N GLN A 72 -0.91 -19.70 -8.32
CA GLN A 72 -1.31 -18.78 -9.38
C GLN A 72 -2.13 -17.61 -8.83
N ALA A 73 -1.62 -16.40 -8.98
CA ALA A 73 -2.34 -15.18 -8.62
C ALA A 73 -3.65 -14.99 -9.40
N ALA A 74 -3.74 -15.58 -10.59
CA ALA A 74 -4.95 -15.59 -11.40
C ALA A 74 -6.12 -16.23 -10.66
N SER A 75 -5.90 -17.35 -9.94
CA SER A 75 -6.96 -18.02 -9.17
C SER A 75 -7.61 -17.10 -8.15
N VAL A 76 -6.79 -16.28 -7.46
CA VAL A 76 -7.28 -15.30 -6.48
C VAL A 76 -8.10 -14.19 -7.15
N LEU A 77 -7.62 -13.72 -8.30
CA LEU A 77 -8.34 -12.70 -9.06
C LEU A 77 -9.67 -13.21 -9.61
N ASP A 78 -9.70 -14.44 -10.11
CA ASP A 78 -10.88 -15.02 -10.73
C ASP A 78 -12.01 -15.23 -9.71
N VAL A 79 -11.72 -15.75 -8.52
CA VAL A 79 -12.75 -15.92 -7.48
C VAL A 79 -13.32 -14.58 -7.03
N LEU A 80 -12.49 -13.54 -6.91
CA LEU A 80 -12.96 -12.18 -6.58
C LEU A 80 -13.85 -11.60 -7.68
N ARG A 81 -13.49 -11.78 -8.96
CA ARG A 81 -14.31 -11.30 -10.09
C ARG A 81 -15.63 -12.02 -10.16
N THR A 82 -15.62 -13.35 -10.06
CA THR A 82 -16.85 -14.15 -10.03
C THR A 82 -17.79 -13.72 -8.92
N GLU A 83 -17.23 -13.40 -7.75
CA GLU A 83 -18.06 -12.91 -6.63
C GLU A 83 -18.64 -11.52 -6.89
N LEU A 84 -17.88 -10.59 -7.48
CA LEU A 84 -18.41 -9.28 -7.90
C LEU A 84 -19.55 -9.41 -8.91
N GLU A 85 -19.43 -10.35 -9.88
CA GLU A 85 -20.47 -10.65 -10.87
C GLU A 85 -21.70 -11.27 -10.19
N ARG A 86 -21.52 -12.26 -9.30
CA ARG A 86 -22.60 -12.87 -8.52
C ARG A 86 -23.40 -11.86 -7.71
N LEU A 87 -22.68 -10.90 -7.09
CA LEU A 87 -23.27 -9.82 -6.30
C LEU A 87 -23.80 -8.66 -7.17
N LYS A 88 -23.67 -8.75 -8.49
CA LYS A 88 -24.11 -7.72 -9.45
C LYS A 88 -23.51 -6.33 -9.14
N VAL A 89 -22.27 -6.28 -8.68
CA VAL A 89 -21.57 -5.03 -8.44
C VAL A 89 -21.33 -4.30 -9.75
N ARG A 90 -21.81 -3.05 -9.86
CA ARG A 90 -21.59 -2.24 -11.06
C ARG A 90 -20.16 -1.76 -11.12
N ILE A 91 -19.43 -2.17 -12.15
CA ILE A 91 -18.03 -1.81 -12.40
C ILE A 91 -17.96 -0.88 -13.61
N LEU A 92 -17.37 0.29 -13.45
CA LEU A 92 -17.06 1.22 -14.54
C LEU A 92 -15.58 1.08 -14.89
N LEU A 93 -15.31 0.47 -16.03
CA LEU A 93 -13.94 0.31 -16.57
C LEU A 93 -13.55 1.51 -17.41
N SER A 94 -12.23 1.76 -17.51
CA SER A 94 -11.66 2.91 -18.25
C SER A 94 -12.30 4.24 -17.88
N CYS A 95 -12.83 4.35 -16.68
CA CYS A 95 -13.48 5.53 -16.13
C CYS A 95 -12.47 6.34 -15.32
N GLN A 96 -12.25 7.58 -15.73
CA GLN A 96 -11.34 8.49 -15.04
C GLN A 96 -12.14 9.43 -14.13
N ILE A 97 -11.74 9.46 -12.85
CA ILE A 97 -12.28 10.42 -11.90
C ILE A 97 -11.59 11.77 -12.17
N GLU A 98 -12.39 12.81 -12.32
CA GLU A 98 -11.93 14.19 -12.54
C GLU A 98 -11.95 14.99 -11.22
N LYS A 99 -13.01 14.82 -10.43
CA LYS A 99 -13.22 15.55 -9.17
C LYS A 99 -14.14 14.80 -8.22
N ILE A 100 -13.91 14.96 -6.93
CA ILE A 100 -14.81 14.48 -5.88
C ILE A 100 -15.26 15.67 -5.04
N GLU A 101 -16.56 15.86 -4.90
CA GLU A 101 -17.15 16.92 -4.12
C GLU A 101 -17.95 16.37 -2.95
N LYS A 102 -17.72 16.91 -1.75
CA LYS A 102 -18.57 16.68 -0.58
C LYS A 102 -19.82 17.55 -0.69
N LYS A 103 -20.99 16.92 -0.65
CA LYS A 103 -22.29 17.64 -0.73
C LYS A 103 -22.63 18.28 0.61
N LYS A 104 -23.24 19.48 0.60
CA LYS A 104 -23.66 20.20 1.82
C LYS A 104 -24.67 19.40 2.67
N ASN A 105 -25.53 18.62 2.03
CA ASN A 105 -26.55 17.80 2.68
C ASN A 105 -26.07 16.37 2.99
N GLY A 106 -24.76 16.13 2.98
CA GLY A 106 -24.14 14.81 3.14
C GLY A 106 -24.01 14.04 1.81
N GLY A 107 -23.15 13.01 1.83
CA GLY A 107 -22.82 12.23 0.63
C GLY A 107 -21.83 12.95 -0.29
N PHE A 108 -21.60 12.38 -1.46
CA PHE A 108 -20.57 12.81 -2.41
C PHE A 108 -21.15 12.89 -3.83
N LEU A 109 -20.55 13.75 -4.65
CA LEU A 109 -20.72 13.80 -6.08
C LEU A 109 -19.35 13.53 -6.72
N VAL A 110 -19.23 12.42 -7.43
CA VAL A 110 -18.02 12.01 -8.14
C VAL A 110 -18.21 12.36 -9.62
N HIS A 111 -17.37 13.24 -10.13
CA HIS A 111 -17.30 13.60 -11.53
C HIS A 111 -16.34 12.69 -12.26
N THR A 112 -16.75 12.12 -13.36
CA THR A 112 -15.94 11.25 -14.20
C THR A 112 -16.10 11.62 -15.67
N ASP A 113 -15.18 11.16 -16.52
CA ASP A 113 -15.27 11.26 -17.98
C ASP A 113 -16.48 10.52 -18.58
N GLN A 114 -17.14 9.64 -17.79
CA GLN A 114 -18.33 8.90 -18.20
C GLN A 114 -19.63 9.45 -17.55
N GLY A 115 -19.55 10.58 -16.84
CA GLY A 115 -20.69 11.20 -16.18
C GLY A 115 -20.50 11.37 -14.67
N LYS A 116 -21.59 11.66 -13.97
CA LYS A 116 -21.59 11.96 -12.54
C LYS A 116 -22.22 10.82 -11.76
N VAL A 117 -21.61 10.48 -10.61
CA VAL A 117 -22.13 9.47 -9.68
C VAL A 117 -22.37 10.13 -8.33
N GLU A 118 -23.61 10.05 -7.83
CA GLU A 118 -23.97 10.46 -6.48
C GLU A 118 -23.96 9.27 -5.53
N THR A 119 -23.45 9.47 -4.32
CA THR A 119 -23.40 8.42 -3.29
C THR A 119 -23.52 9.00 -1.88
N ASP A 120 -24.07 8.25 -0.94
CA ASP A 120 -24.14 8.62 0.48
C ASP A 120 -22.83 8.32 1.23
N ALA A 121 -22.04 7.33 0.77
CA ALA A 121 -20.73 6.98 1.31
C ALA A 121 -19.73 6.73 0.18
N LEU A 122 -18.46 7.05 0.41
CA LEU A 122 -17.39 6.88 -0.56
C LEU A 122 -16.24 6.09 0.06
N ILE A 123 -15.79 5.02 -0.59
CA ILE A 123 -14.56 4.32 -0.21
C ILE A 123 -13.46 4.69 -1.20
N LEU A 124 -12.41 5.34 -0.73
CA LEU A 124 -11.24 5.68 -1.52
C LEU A 124 -10.18 4.59 -1.37
N ALA A 125 -10.11 3.70 -2.35
CA ALA A 125 -9.19 2.55 -2.39
C ALA A 125 -8.31 2.58 -3.66
N ALA A 126 -7.87 3.77 -4.06
CA ALA A 126 -7.17 4.02 -5.32
C ALA A 126 -5.71 3.52 -5.34
N GLY A 127 -5.21 2.97 -4.22
CA GLY A 127 -3.84 2.50 -4.09
C GLY A 127 -2.81 3.63 -4.04
N SER A 128 -1.54 3.28 -4.29
CA SER A 128 -0.39 4.18 -4.21
C SER A 128 0.15 4.60 -5.58
N LYS A 129 1.41 5.04 -5.65
CA LYS A 129 2.16 5.27 -6.90
C LYS A 129 2.94 4.04 -7.39
N ALA A 130 3.02 2.97 -6.58
CA ALA A 130 3.84 1.82 -6.91
C ALA A 130 3.24 0.99 -8.06
N ALA A 131 4.10 0.63 -9.02
CA ALA A 131 3.75 -0.13 -10.22
C ALA A 131 2.54 0.45 -10.99
N PRO A 132 2.60 1.69 -11.50
CA PRO A 132 1.45 2.41 -12.08
C PRO A 132 0.83 1.70 -13.28
N SER A 133 1.57 0.85 -13.98
CA SER A 133 1.03 -0.01 -15.06
C SER A 133 -0.04 -0.98 -14.57
N THR A 134 -0.12 -1.23 -13.25
CA THR A 134 -1.13 -2.11 -12.63
C THR A 134 -2.41 -1.37 -12.23
N GLY A 135 -2.45 -0.05 -12.30
CA GLY A 135 -3.68 0.74 -12.17
C GLY A 135 -3.67 1.90 -11.20
N SER A 136 -2.70 1.97 -10.29
CA SER A 136 -2.60 3.06 -9.33
C SER A 136 -1.48 4.02 -9.73
N ASP A 137 -1.84 5.27 -10.01
CA ASP A 137 -0.93 6.33 -10.48
C ASP A 137 -0.68 7.42 -9.42
N GLY A 138 -1.32 7.29 -8.26
CA GLY A 138 -1.26 8.25 -7.16
C GLY A 138 -2.32 9.35 -7.24
N SER A 139 -3.24 9.33 -8.19
CA SER A 139 -4.37 10.27 -8.26
C SER A 139 -5.23 10.25 -6.99
N GLY A 140 -5.33 9.10 -6.33
CA GLY A 140 -6.02 8.97 -5.05
C GLY A 140 -5.51 9.92 -3.97
N TYR A 141 -4.23 10.25 -3.96
CA TYR A 141 -3.67 11.21 -3.01
C TYR A 141 -4.19 12.64 -3.24
N GLU A 142 -4.41 13.02 -4.51
CA GLU A 142 -4.98 14.32 -4.83
C GLU A 142 -6.44 14.41 -4.42
N TYR A 143 -7.22 13.35 -4.60
CA TYR A 143 -8.60 13.30 -4.11
C TYR A 143 -8.67 13.35 -2.59
N ALA A 144 -7.77 12.65 -1.89
CA ALA A 144 -7.67 12.72 -0.44
C ALA A 144 -7.37 14.15 0.04
N ARG A 145 -6.42 14.87 -0.60
CA ARG A 145 -6.10 16.28 -0.28
C ARG A 145 -7.29 17.22 -0.54
N GLN A 146 -8.00 17.03 -1.65
CA GLN A 146 -9.21 17.82 -1.96
C GLN A 146 -10.30 17.64 -0.88
N LEU A 147 -10.33 16.47 -0.23
CA LEU A 147 -11.24 16.16 0.86
C LEU A 147 -10.70 16.51 2.27
N GLY A 148 -9.54 17.22 2.32
CA GLY A 148 -8.96 17.78 3.53
C GLY A 148 -7.88 16.93 4.21
N HIS A 149 -7.50 15.80 3.63
CA HIS A 149 -6.49 14.91 4.22
C HIS A 149 -5.06 15.37 3.97
N SER A 150 -4.21 15.14 4.96
CA SER A 150 -2.76 15.22 4.83
C SER A 150 -2.21 13.98 4.13
N VAL A 151 -1.20 14.18 3.29
CA VAL A 151 -0.51 13.09 2.60
C VAL A 151 0.97 13.17 2.90
N ILE A 152 1.46 12.18 3.65
CA ILE A 152 2.88 11.98 3.89
C ILE A 152 3.53 11.62 2.57
N LYS A 153 4.64 12.29 2.23
CA LYS A 153 5.29 12.14 0.92
C LYS A 153 5.49 10.67 0.55
N PRO A 154 4.84 10.18 -0.52
CA PRO A 154 5.03 8.82 -0.98
C PRO A 154 6.42 8.64 -1.60
N LEU A 155 7.12 7.56 -1.23
CA LEU A 155 8.41 7.17 -1.79
C LEU A 155 8.37 5.68 -2.16
N PRO A 156 9.19 5.22 -3.16
CA PRO A 156 9.25 3.80 -3.51
C PRO A 156 9.72 2.94 -2.33
N ALA A 157 9.08 1.81 -2.10
CA ALA A 157 9.47 0.82 -1.11
C ALA A 157 9.35 -0.60 -1.68
N LEU A 158 10.01 -1.58 -1.03
CA LEU A 158 10.23 -2.93 -1.55
C LEU A 158 10.76 -2.87 -3.00
N VAL A 159 11.90 -2.21 -3.16
CA VAL A 159 12.46 -1.82 -4.45
C VAL A 159 13.99 -2.01 -4.45
N GLN A 160 14.57 -2.16 -5.63
CA GLN A 160 16.02 -2.30 -5.83
C GLN A 160 16.74 -0.99 -5.53
N LEU A 161 18.02 -1.10 -5.11
CA LEU A 161 18.93 0.02 -4.87
C LEU A 161 19.90 0.16 -6.04
N ARG A 162 20.08 1.38 -6.51
CA ARG A 162 21.07 1.74 -7.51
C ARG A 162 22.34 2.22 -6.79
N CYS A 163 23.45 1.54 -7.05
CA CYS A 163 24.71 1.77 -6.36
C CYS A 163 25.77 2.35 -7.28
N GLN A 164 26.73 3.06 -6.68
CA GLN A 164 27.86 3.63 -7.39
C GLN A 164 28.87 2.56 -7.77
N GLY A 165 29.44 2.65 -8.98
CA GLY A 165 30.56 1.80 -9.42
C GLY A 165 30.22 0.86 -10.58
N ASN A 166 31.27 0.37 -11.25
CA ASN A 166 31.11 -0.45 -12.45
C ASN A 166 31.21 -1.97 -12.18
N LEU A 167 31.54 -2.38 -10.95
CA LEU A 167 31.70 -3.80 -10.60
C LEU A 167 30.38 -4.57 -10.67
N TYR A 168 29.26 -3.88 -10.48
CA TYR A 168 27.92 -4.50 -10.56
C TYR A 168 27.67 -5.19 -11.89
N LYS A 169 28.13 -4.62 -13.01
CA LYS A 169 28.02 -5.24 -14.34
C LYS A 169 28.73 -6.59 -14.42
N GLN A 170 29.88 -6.72 -13.75
CA GLN A 170 30.64 -7.98 -13.71
C GLN A 170 29.98 -9.03 -12.83
N MET A 171 29.29 -8.59 -11.76
CA MET A 171 28.61 -9.43 -10.79
C MET A 171 27.11 -9.65 -11.14
N ALA A 172 26.60 -9.07 -12.23
CA ALA A 172 25.19 -9.14 -12.58
C ALA A 172 24.70 -10.59 -12.72
N GLY A 173 23.49 -10.83 -12.16
CA GLY A 173 22.84 -12.14 -12.15
C GLY A 173 23.23 -13.06 -11.00
N ILE A 174 24.18 -12.67 -10.15
CA ILE A 174 24.56 -13.46 -8.96
C ILE A 174 23.39 -13.42 -7.97
N ARG A 175 23.09 -14.58 -7.39
CA ARG A 175 22.25 -14.77 -6.22
C ARG A 175 23.06 -15.48 -5.16
N THR A 176 23.04 -14.96 -3.94
CA THR A 176 23.80 -15.52 -2.81
C THR A 176 23.11 -15.18 -1.50
N GLU A 177 23.19 -16.06 -0.52
CA GLU A 177 22.79 -15.69 0.83
C GLU A 177 23.74 -14.62 1.37
N ALA A 178 23.16 -13.57 1.97
CA ALA A 178 23.93 -12.48 2.56
C ALA A 178 23.11 -11.82 3.68
N GLU A 179 23.85 -11.16 4.57
CA GLU A 179 23.26 -10.19 5.49
C GLU A 179 23.58 -8.79 4.98
N VAL A 180 22.57 -7.91 5.01
CA VAL A 180 22.73 -6.51 4.60
C VAL A 180 22.44 -5.60 5.78
N ARG A 181 23.25 -4.54 5.92
CA ARG A 181 23.09 -3.51 6.93
C ARG A 181 23.12 -2.15 6.26
N LEU A 182 21.97 -1.45 6.30
CA LEU A 182 21.82 -0.13 5.71
C LEU A 182 22.16 0.95 6.73
N GLN A 183 23.01 1.90 6.32
CA GLN A 183 23.37 3.06 7.12
C GLN A 183 23.08 4.36 6.37
N ALA A 184 22.65 5.38 7.13
CA ALA A 184 22.58 6.77 6.69
C ALA A 184 23.41 7.64 7.61
N ASP A 185 24.36 8.41 7.04
CA ASP A 185 25.33 9.25 7.78
C ASP A 185 26.02 8.51 8.94
N GLY A 186 26.35 7.21 8.72
CA GLY A 186 27.02 6.36 9.71
C GLY A 186 26.10 5.69 10.74
N ILE A 187 24.80 6.01 10.75
CA ILE A 187 23.82 5.42 11.68
C ILE A 187 23.14 4.23 10.98
N THR A 188 23.15 3.06 11.62
CA THR A 188 22.43 1.89 11.13
C THR A 188 20.91 2.11 11.28
N LEU A 189 20.19 2.03 10.17
CA LEU A 189 18.73 2.22 10.13
C LEU A 189 17.97 0.89 10.06
N ALA A 190 18.53 -0.12 9.39
CA ALA A 190 17.91 -1.42 9.21
C ALA A 190 18.94 -2.46 8.80
N SER A 191 18.64 -3.72 9.08
CA SER A 191 19.37 -4.90 8.58
C SER A 191 18.38 -6.00 8.23
N ASP A 192 18.78 -6.88 7.31
CA ASP A 192 18.03 -8.08 6.98
C ASP A 192 18.97 -9.13 6.39
N ARG A 193 18.57 -10.42 6.45
CA ARG A 193 19.33 -11.54 5.93
C ARG A 193 18.49 -12.38 5.00
N GLY A 194 19.05 -12.79 3.86
CA GLY A 194 18.38 -13.64 2.89
C GLY A 194 19.11 -13.70 1.56
N GLU A 195 18.40 -14.15 0.52
CA GLU A 195 18.95 -14.21 -0.84
C GLU A 195 19.10 -12.80 -1.41
N LEU A 196 20.33 -12.33 -1.46
CA LEU A 196 20.75 -11.12 -2.17
C LEU A 196 20.88 -11.41 -3.66
N GLN A 197 20.37 -10.52 -4.49
CA GLN A 197 20.57 -10.52 -5.93
C GLN A 197 21.37 -9.30 -6.36
N ILE A 198 22.44 -9.51 -7.13
CA ILE A 198 23.24 -8.44 -7.72
C ILE A 198 22.75 -8.20 -9.15
N THR A 199 22.38 -6.94 -9.45
CA THR A 199 21.99 -6.48 -10.79
C THR A 199 23.16 -5.74 -11.45
N ASP A 200 23.03 -5.35 -12.70
CA ASP A 200 24.05 -4.59 -13.43
C ASP A 200 24.22 -3.14 -12.93
N TYR A 201 23.31 -2.66 -12.08
CA TYR A 201 23.30 -1.29 -11.54
C TYR A 201 23.33 -1.23 -10.00
N GLY A 202 23.34 -2.36 -9.30
CA GLY A 202 23.30 -2.36 -7.84
C GLY A 202 22.75 -3.63 -7.23
N LEU A 203 21.95 -3.46 -6.16
CA LEU A 203 21.50 -4.54 -5.29
C LEU A 203 19.98 -4.74 -5.33
N SER A 204 19.56 -6.00 -5.22
CA SER A 204 18.19 -6.47 -5.23
C SER A 204 18.05 -7.70 -4.31
N GLY A 205 16.87 -8.31 -4.29
CA GLY A 205 16.56 -9.46 -3.44
C GLY A 205 15.80 -9.06 -2.18
N ILE A 206 15.29 -10.05 -1.45
CA ILE A 206 14.44 -9.81 -0.28
C ILE A 206 15.11 -8.91 0.76
N PRO A 207 16.36 -9.13 1.19
CA PRO A 207 16.99 -8.29 2.20
C PRO A 207 17.12 -6.83 1.75
N ILE A 208 17.34 -6.58 0.46
CA ILE A 208 17.38 -5.22 -0.09
C ILE A 208 15.98 -4.59 -0.10
N PHE A 209 14.94 -5.34 -0.46
CA PHE A 209 13.58 -4.84 -0.41
C PHE A 209 13.19 -4.41 0.99
N GLN A 210 13.53 -5.19 2.01
CA GLN A 210 13.26 -4.88 3.42
C GLN A 210 13.90 -3.57 3.89
N VAL A 211 15.12 -3.29 3.47
CA VAL A 211 15.84 -2.06 3.89
C VAL A 211 15.55 -0.87 2.96
N SER A 212 14.98 -1.08 1.78
CA SER A 212 14.83 -0.06 0.73
C SER A 212 14.01 1.16 1.12
N ARG A 213 12.98 1.00 1.96
CA ARG A 213 12.17 2.14 2.42
C ARG A 213 13.00 3.14 3.25
N TYR A 214 13.91 2.61 4.07
CA TYR A 214 14.82 3.45 4.87
C TYR A 214 15.82 4.16 3.98
N ALA A 215 16.32 3.47 2.93
CA ALA A 215 17.16 4.09 1.91
C ALA A 215 16.42 5.23 1.19
N ALA A 216 15.17 4.99 0.77
CA ALA A 216 14.36 5.99 0.07
C ALA A 216 14.13 7.24 0.93
N ARG A 217 13.76 7.08 2.20
CA ARG A 217 13.57 8.20 3.15
C ARG A 217 14.88 8.95 3.41
N ALA A 218 15.97 8.25 3.70
CA ALA A 218 17.26 8.88 3.97
C ALA A 218 17.80 9.66 2.75
N LEU A 219 17.65 9.11 1.55
CA LEU A 219 18.02 9.81 0.31
C LEU A 219 17.17 11.04 0.05
N ASP A 220 15.85 10.97 0.35
CA ASP A 220 14.96 12.14 0.26
C ASP A 220 15.37 13.25 1.22
N GLU A 221 15.86 12.89 2.41
CA GLU A 221 16.45 13.79 3.41
C GLU A 221 17.88 14.22 3.06
N LYS A 222 18.40 13.86 1.88
CA LYS A 222 19.77 14.21 1.41
C LYS A 222 20.91 13.60 2.23
N LYS A 223 20.66 12.54 2.97
CA LYS A 223 21.67 11.79 3.73
C LYS A 223 22.52 10.91 2.81
N LYS A 224 23.76 10.63 3.24
CA LYS A 224 24.65 9.68 2.57
C LYS A 224 24.26 8.27 2.97
N VAL A 225 23.81 7.47 2.00
CA VAL A 225 23.33 6.10 2.25
C VAL A 225 24.32 5.07 1.76
N ARG A 226 24.63 4.09 2.61
CA ARG A 226 25.47 2.93 2.32
C ARG A 226 24.79 1.64 2.74
N VAL A 227 25.08 0.58 2.00
CA VAL A 227 24.73 -0.80 2.39
C VAL A 227 26.04 -1.56 2.58
N TYR A 228 26.21 -2.15 3.74
CA TYR A 228 27.27 -3.10 4.01
C TYR A 228 26.72 -4.50 3.82
N VAL A 229 27.45 -5.32 3.06
CA VAL A 229 27.04 -6.69 2.73
C VAL A 229 28.04 -7.67 3.32
N ASP A 230 27.52 -8.59 4.12
CA ASP A 230 28.24 -9.78 4.57
C ASP A 230 27.83 -10.97 3.69
N PHE A 231 28.76 -11.48 2.90
CA PHE A 231 28.54 -12.64 2.03
C PHE A 231 28.74 -13.99 2.73
N MET A 232 29.10 -13.98 4.02
CA MET A 232 29.24 -15.18 4.86
C MET A 232 28.63 -14.96 6.26
N PRO A 233 27.33 -14.73 6.38
CA PRO A 233 26.70 -14.32 7.64
C PRO A 233 26.66 -15.42 8.72
N GLY A 234 27.01 -16.67 8.38
CA GLY A 234 27.13 -17.78 9.32
C GLY A 234 28.50 -17.89 10.00
N TRP A 235 29.47 -16.99 9.69
CA TRP A 235 30.84 -17.02 10.18
C TRP A 235 31.18 -15.68 10.80
N ASP A 236 31.79 -15.70 12.00
CA ASP A 236 32.33 -14.47 12.57
C ASP A 236 33.63 -14.04 11.85
N ASP A 237 34.13 -12.86 12.19
CA ASP A 237 35.36 -12.31 11.57
C ASP A 237 36.59 -13.18 11.77
N ASN A 238 36.75 -13.73 12.98
CA ASN A 238 37.90 -14.59 13.31
C ASN A 238 37.81 -15.95 12.61
N GLU A 239 36.62 -16.51 12.55
CA GLU A 239 36.35 -17.76 11.84
C GLU A 239 36.61 -17.60 10.33
N SER A 240 36.08 -16.51 9.75
CA SER A 240 36.30 -16.18 8.35
C SER A 240 37.77 -16.00 8.02
N PHE A 241 38.53 -15.30 8.87
CA PHE A 241 39.97 -15.13 8.69
C PHE A 241 40.73 -16.46 8.81
N ARG A 242 40.43 -17.27 9.84
CA ARG A 242 41.03 -18.62 10.02
C ARG A 242 40.74 -19.52 8.83
N LEU A 243 39.52 -19.48 8.31
CA LEU A 243 39.12 -20.24 7.11
C LEU A 243 39.95 -19.81 5.89
N LEU A 244 40.04 -18.51 5.62
CA LEU A 244 40.84 -17.98 4.50
C LEU A 244 42.30 -18.39 4.61
N LYS A 245 42.92 -18.28 5.81
CA LYS A 245 44.30 -18.69 6.07
C LYS A 245 44.51 -20.21 5.85
N LYS A 246 43.58 -21.04 6.36
CA LYS A 246 43.62 -22.49 6.14
C LYS A 246 43.52 -22.83 4.67
N ARG A 247 42.64 -22.19 3.93
CA ARG A 247 42.46 -22.41 2.49
C ARG A 247 43.67 -21.97 1.71
N ALA A 248 44.25 -20.81 2.03
CA ALA A 248 45.47 -20.32 1.37
C ALA A 248 46.66 -21.33 1.49
N LEU A 249 46.79 -21.99 2.64
CA LEU A 249 47.75 -23.04 2.84
C LEU A 249 47.45 -24.33 2.08
N LEU A 250 46.18 -24.79 2.15
CA LEU A 250 45.76 -26.01 1.47
C LEU A 250 45.82 -25.90 -0.06
N LEU A 251 45.59 -24.71 -0.58
CA LEU A 251 45.56 -24.41 -2.02
C LEU A 251 46.79 -23.63 -2.45
N ALA A 252 47.90 -23.76 -1.74
CA ALA A 252 49.12 -22.95 -1.91
C ALA A 252 49.65 -22.89 -3.37
N TYR A 253 49.47 -23.97 -4.11
CA TYR A 253 49.87 -24.11 -5.50
C TYR A 253 48.87 -23.53 -6.52
N LYS A 254 47.68 -23.14 -6.08
CA LYS A 254 46.62 -22.61 -6.94
C LYS A 254 46.62 -21.09 -6.97
N PRO A 255 46.08 -20.45 -8.02
CA PRO A 255 45.93 -19.01 -8.07
C PRO A 255 44.87 -18.52 -7.08
N ALA A 256 44.97 -17.26 -6.66
CA ALA A 256 44.08 -16.63 -5.68
C ALA A 256 42.57 -16.68 -6.11
N GLU A 257 42.28 -16.69 -7.40
CA GLU A 257 40.88 -16.85 -7.87
C GLU A 257 40.26 -18.19 -7.44
N GLU A 258 41.07 -19.21 -7.17
CA GLU A 258 40.62 -20.51 -6.67
C GLU A 258 40.41 -20.54 -5.15
N LEU A 259 40.84 -19.50 -4.42
CA LEU A 259 40.68 -19.41 -2.97
C LEU A 259 39.22 -19.58 -2.54
N PHE A 260 38.27 -19.12 -3.36
CA PHE A 260 36.86 -19.16 -3.08
C PHE A 260 36.11 -20.30 -3.78
N THR A 261 36.75 -21.13 -4.55
CA THR A 261 36.12 -22.26 -5.24
C THR A 261 35.39 -23.17 -4.25
N GLY A 262 34.08 -23.41 -4.48
CA GLY A 262 33.22 -24.13 -3.54
C GLY A 262 32.69 -23.29 -2.36
N MET A 263 33.03 -21.99 -2.28
CA MET A 263 32.48 -21.06 -1.27
C MET A 263 31.56 -20.01 -1.88
N LEU A 264 32.04 -19.36 -2.93
CA LEU A 264 31.32 -18.24 -3.56
C LEU A 264 31.17 -18.45 -5.07
N ASN A 265 30.25 -17.71 -5.66
CA ASN A 265 30.15 -17.58 -7.12
C ASN A 265 31.48 -16.99 -7.66
N ARG A 266 32.00 -17.55 -8.76
CA ARG A 266 33.29 -17.15 -9.34
C ARG A 266 33.38 -15.65 -9.65
N LYS A 267 32.34 -15.06 -10.24
CA LYS A 267 32.31 -13.63 -10.55
C LYS A 267 32.38 -12.76 -9.28
N LEU A 268 31.70 -13.19 -8.19
CA LEU A 268 31.81 -12.51 -6.90
C LEU A 268 33.20 -12.59 -6.33
N ALA A 269 33.79 -13.78 -6.32
CA ALA A 269 35.17 -14.01 -5.86
C ALA A 269 36.18 -13.11 -6.58
N GLN A 270 36.12 -13.03 -7.90
CA GLN A 270 36.97 -12.16 -8.71
C GLN A 270 36.78 -10.68 -8.38
N ALA A 271 35.53 -10.23 -8.15
CA ALA A 271 35.24 -8.85 -7.74
C ALA A 271 35.84 -8.53 -6.37
N LEU A 272 35.68 -9.43 -5.38
CA LEU A 272 36.23 -9.25 -4.03
C LEU A 272 37.78 -9.21 -4.04
N LEU A 273 38.45 -10.07 -4.82
CA LEU A 273 39.91 -10.03 -4.98
C LEU A 273 40.36 -8.70 -5.61
N LYS A 274 39.66 -8.23 -6.63
CA LYS A 274 39.96 -6.95 -7.28
C LYS A 274 39.81 -5.78 -6.28
N LEU A 275 38.76 -5.78 -5.45
CA LEU A 275 38.57 -4.76 -4.40
C LEU A 275 39.67 -4.83 -3.34
N ALA A 276 40.08 -6.03 -2.94
CA ALA A 276 41.18 -6.23 -2.01
C ALA A 276 42.55 -5.86 -2.61
N GLY A 277 42.64 -5.56 -3.91
CA GLY A 277 43.86 -5.24 -4.63
C GLY A 277 44.75 -6.47 -4.83
N ILE A 278 44.20 -7.65 -5.01
CA ILE A 278 44.89 -8.93 -5.21
C ILE A 278 44.81 -9.33 -6.68
N ASP A 279 45.95 -9.61 -7.30
CA ASP A 279 45.98 -10.21 -8.64
C ASP A 279 45.39 -11.64 -8.55
N PRO A 280 44.37 -11.98 -9.35
CA PRO A 280 43.77 -13.30 -9.37
C PRO A 280 44.76 -14.45 -9.60
N ASN A 281 45.89 -14.19 -10.29
CA ASN A 281 46.94 -15.17 -10.59
C ASN A 281 47.92 -15.35 -9.45
N THR A 282 47.89 -14.53 -8.40
CA THR A 282 48.80 -14.66 -7.25
C THR A 282 48.65 -16.05 -6.61
N PRO A 283 49.75 -16.83 -6.41
CA PRO A 283 49.64 -18.13 -5.73
C PRO A 283 49.02 -17.97 -4.33
N CYS A 284 48.06 -18.81 -3.97
CA CYS A 284 47.39 -18.75 -2.66
C CYS A 284 48.40 -18.82 -1.49
N GLY A 285 49.45 -19.64 -1.62
CA GLY A 285 50.47 -19.81 -0.61
C GLY A 285 51.38 -18.59 -0.41
N SER A 286 51.39 -17.62 -1.34
CA SER A 286 52.15 -16.38 -1.23
C SER A 286 51.32 -15.22 -0.63
N LEU A 287 50.03 -15.42 -0.37
CA LEU A 287 49.18 -14.41 0.22
C LEU A 287 49.60 -14.12 1.66
N THR A 288 49.94 -12.88 1.92
CA THR A 288 50.35 -12.42 3.26
C THR A 288 49.10 -12.28 4.18
N GLY A 289 49.30 -12.30 5.50
CA GLY A 289 48.22 -12.08 6.47
C GLY A 289 47.47 -10.74 6.26
N LYS A 290 48.20 -9.68 5.82
CA LYS A 290 47.59 -8.38 5.50
C LYS A 290 46.69 -8.46 4.26
N GLN A 291 47.07 -9.24 3.26
CA GLN A 291 46.24 -9.46 2.06
C GLN A 291 44.99 -10.30 2.38
N LEU A 292 45.15 -11.36 3.17
CA LEU A 292 44.01 -12.17 3.65
C LEU A 292 43.02 -11.33 4.49
N GLU A 293 43.53 -10.39 5.29
CA GLU A 293 42.65 -9.47 6.05
C GLU A 293 41.88 -8.51 5.16
N LYS A 294 42.48 -7.98 4.09
CA LYS A 294 41.77 -7.19 3.08
C LYS A 294 40.68 -8.02 2.39
N ILE A 295 40.99 -9.25 2.02
CA ILE A 295 40.02 -10.18 1.43
C ILE A 295 38.88 -10.44 2.41
N ARG A 296 39.17 -10.70 3.70
CA ARG A 296 38.16 -10.88 4.74
C ARG A 296 37.24 -9.66 4.85
N LYS A 297 37.83 -8.45 4.85
CA LYS A 297 37.06 -7.22 4.94
C LYS A 297 36.06 -7.10 3.78
N GLU A 298 36.49 -7.33 2.55
CA GLU A 298 35.60 -7.27 1.38
C GLU A 298 34.52 -8.40 1.41
N LEU A 299 34.86 -9.54 2.00
CA LEU A 299 33.94 -10.67 2.16
C LEU A 299 32.84 -10.40 3.20
N LYS A 300 33.20 -9.73 4.31
CA LYS A 300 32.32 -9.52 5.48
C LYS A 300 31.67 -8.14 5.55
N GLU A 301 32.30 -7.15 4.89
CA GLU A 301 31.90 -5.75 4.97
C GLU A 301 31.99 -5.05 3.60
N TYR A 302 31.53 -5.73 2.54
CA TYR A 302 31.48 -5.10 1.22
C TYR A 302 30.63 -3.83 1.27
N GLU A 303 31.23 -2.67 0.96
CA GLU A 303 30.53 -1.37 0.99
C GLU A 303 29.93 -1.04 -0.37
N ALA A 304 28.59 -0.85 -0.40
CA ALA A 304 27.83 -0.36 -1.53
C ALA A 304 27.31 1.06 -1.26
N VAL A 305 27.82 2.05 -1.99
CA VAL A 305 27.31 3.43 -1.91
C VAL A 305 26.02 3.53 -2.70
N VAL A 306 24.91 3.87 -2.04
CA VAL A 306 23.58 3.96 -2.66
C VAL A 306 23.37 5.35 -3.24
N MET A 307 23.14 5.43 -4.54
CA MET A 307 22.90 6.69 -5.26
C MET A 307 21.42 7.04 -5.36
N SER A 308 20.58 6.03 -5.55
CA SER A 308 19.13 6.18 -5.61
C SER A 308 18.44 4.84 -5.41
N VAL A 309 17.14 4.87 -5.14
CA VAL A 309 16.27 3.70 -5.31
C VAL A 309 15.72 3.66 -6.74
N ASN A 310 15.29 2.49 -7.21
CA ASN A 310 14.56 2.41 -8.48
C ASN A 310 13.23 3.19 -8.40
N PRO A 311 12.71 3.69 -9.52
CA PRO A 311 11.49 4.48 -9.56
C PRO A 311 10.25 3.65 -9.20
N PHE A 312 9.13 4.32 -8.97
CA PHE A 312 7.84 3.71 -8.64
C PHE A 312 7.40 2.60 -9.62
N ALA A 313 7.82 2.69 -10.88
CA ALA A 313 7.53 1.64 -11.87
C ALA A 313 8.06 0.25 -11.47
N ASN A 314 9.14 0.21 -10.68
CA ASN A 314 9.78 -1.00 -10.20
C ASN A 314 9.46 -1.32 -8.73
N ALA A 315 8.79 -0.41 -8.01
CA ALA A 315 8.45 -0.59 -6.61
C ALA A 315 7.25 -1.52 -6.44
N GLN A 316 7.30 -2.40 -5.46
CA GLN A 316 6.16 -3.26 -5.13
C GLN A 316 5.11 -2.49 -4.34
N VAL A 317 5.53 -1.60 -3.42
CA VAL A 317 4.68 -0.76 -2.59
C VAL A 317 5.27 0.64 -2.45
N SER A 318 4.50 1.57 -1.86
CA SER A 318 4.99 2.87 -1.44
C SER A 318 5.07 2.93 0.08
N CYS A 319 6.08 3.61 0.63
CA CYS A 319 6.00 4.15 1.99
C CYS A 319 5.52 5.61 1.93
N GLY A 320 4.74 6.04 2.91
CA GLY A 320 3.98 7.29 2.83
C GLY A 320 2.59 7.06 2.24
N GLY A 321 1.74 8.07 2.30
CA GLY A 321 0.34 8.01 1.90
C GLY A 321 -0.51 8.92 2.77
N VAL A 322 -1.83 8.74 2.76
CA VAL A 322 -2.75 9.48 3.63
C VAL A 322 -2.43 9.18 5.10
N ASP A 323 -2.34 10.23 5.92
CA ASP A 323 -1.96 10.11 7.33
C ASP A 323 -2.98 9.23 8.09
N ALA A 324 -2.51 8.11 8.64
CA ALA A 324 -3.30 7.18 9.41
C ALA A 324 -3.90 7.78 10.71
N ASN A 325 -3.34 8.89 11.22
CA ASN A 325 -3.91 9.61 12.36
C ASN A 325 -5.29 10.22 12.05
N GLU A 326 -5.55 10.52 10.79
CA GLU A 326 -6.78 11.13 10.29
C GLU A 326 -7.88 10.10 9.98
N VAL A 327 -7.63 8.81 10.23
CA VAL A 327 -8.55 7.70 9.97
C VAL A 327 -8.84 6.93 11.25
N ASP A 328 -10.09 6.51 11.42
CA ASP A 328 -10.48 5.61 12.50
C ASP A 328 -10.16 4.16 12.10
N GLY A 329 -9.25 3.52 12.82
CA GLY A 329 -8.80 2.15 12.52
C GLY A 329 -9.85 1.05 12.78
N THR A 330 -10.97 1.38 13.45
CA THR A 330 -12.06 0.42 13.70
C THR A 330 -13.14 0.44 12.63
N THR A 331 -13.27 1.57 11.91
CA THR A 331 -14.30 1.78 10.89
C THR A 331 -13.72 2.08 9.51
N MET A 332 -12.45 2.45 9.44
CA MET A 332 -11.78 3.01 8.25
C MET A 332 -12.40 4.34 7.78
N GLU A 333 -13.27 4.97 8.57
CA GLU A 333 -13.87 6.26 8.26
C GLU A 333 -12.88 7.39 8.51
N SER A 334 -12.90 8.38 7.62
CA SER A 334 -12.18 9.64 7.79
C SER A 334 -12.71 10.40 9.01
N LYS A 335 -11.79 10.84 9.89
CA LYS A 335 -12.11 11.74 11.00
C LYS A 335 -12.34 13.18 10.53
N ILE A 336 -11.93 13.51 9.29
CA ILE A 336 -11.98 14.86 8.70
C ILE A 336 -13.23 15.02 7.83
N CYS A 337 -13.54 14.01 7.02
CA CYS A 337 -14.61 14.03 6.02
C CYS A 337 -15.63 12.90 6.29
N PRO A 338 -16.67 13.12 7.10
CA PRO A 338 -17.64 12.07 7.46
C PRO A 338 -18.30 11.41 6.23
N GLY A 339 -18.36 10.08 6.24
CA GLY A 339 -18.86 9.26 5.14
C GLY A 339 -17.82 8.92 4.07
N LEU A 340 -16.59 9.45 4.19
CA LEU A 340 -15.43 9.01 3.43
C LEU A 340 -14.73 7.88 4.20
N TYR A 341 -14.42 6.80 3.51
CA TYR A 341 -13.64 5.67 4.02
C TYR A 341 -12.37 5.52 3.18
N LEU A 342 -11.28 5.11 3.80
CA LEU A 342 -10.01 4.88 3.11
C LEU A 342 -9.55 3.45 3.33
N ALA A 343 -9.07 2.77 2.29
CA ALA A 343 -8.67 1.37 2.39
C ALA A 343 -7.43 1.05 1.53
N GLY A 344 -6.60 0.15 2.03
CA GLY A 344 -5.43 -0.38 1.34
C GLY A 344 -4.28 0.61 1.25
N GLU A 345 -3.50 0.47 0.21
CA GLU A 345 -2.18 1.10 0.02
C GLU A 345 -2.21 2.63 -0.22
N ILE A 346 -3.38 3.26 -0.20
CA ILE A 346 -3.49 4.72 -0.19
C ILE A 346 -3.08 5.34 1.16
N LEU A 347 -3.15 4.55 2.23
CA LEU A 347 -2.77 4.94 3.59
C LEU A 347 -1.26 4.88 3.80
N ASP A 348 -0.72 5.69 4.74
CA ASP A 348 0.68 5.58 5.19
C ASP A 348 0.87 4.31 6.03
N VAL A 349 0.69 3.17 5.39
CA VAL A 349 0.94 1.84 5.96
C VAL A 349 1.66 1.00 4.93
N ASP A 350 2.88 0.59 5.24
CA ASP A 350 3.63 -0.38 4.42
C ASP A 350 4.13 -1.55 5.28
N GLY A 351 3.86 -2.75 4.81
CA GLY A 351 4.32 -4.00 5.41
C GLY A 351 5.63 -4.47 4.77
N ILE A 352 6.36 -5.30 5.51
CA ILE A 352 7.53 -6.02 4.98
C ILE A 352 7.14 -6.97 3.85
N CYS A 353 8.13 -7.57 3.16
CA CYS A 353 7.85 -8.64 2.19
C CYS A 353 7.18 -9.83 2.87
N GLY A 354 6.11 -10.39 2.27
CA GLY A 354 5.57 -11.64 2.79
C GLY A 354 4.07 -11.70 3.05
N GLY A 355 3.23 -11.02 2.27
CA GLY A 355 1.77 -11.06 2.38
C GLY A 355 1.14 -9.97 3.27
N TYR A 356 1.96 -9.23 3.99
CA TYR A 356 1.52 -8.20 4.95
C TYR A 356 0.73 -7.06 4.29
N ASN A 357 1.20 -6.54 3.17
CA ASN A 357 0.52 -5.47 2.43
C ASN A 357 -0.84 -5.92 1.88
N LEU A 358 -0.94 -7.18 1.45
CA LEU A 358 -2.22 -7.75 1.03
C LEU A 358 -3.15 -7.97 2.22
N GLN A 359 -2.64 -8.50 3.34
CA GLN A 359 -3.46 -8.64 4.56
C GLN A 359 -4.05 -7.30 4.99
N PHE A 360 -3.25 -6.24 5.05
CA PHE A 360 -3.74 -4.90 5.39
C PHE A 360 -4.81 -4.41 4.39
N ALA A 361 -4.62 -4.68 3.09
CA ALA A 361 -5.61 -4.32 2.08
C ALA A 361 -6.93 -5.09 2.24
N TRP A 362 -6.88 -6.39 2.55
CA TRP A 362 -8.08 -7.20 2.84
C TRP A 362 -8.81 -6.68 4.07
N SER A 363 -8.08 -6.51 5.18
CA SER A 363 -8.64 -6.05 6.46
C SER A 363 -9.30 -4.68 6.33
N SER A 364 -8.56 -3.70 5.83
CA SER A 364 -9.08 -2.33 5.67
C SER A 364 -10.24 -2.25 4.69
N GLY A 365 -10.18 -3.00 3.59
CA GLY A 365 -11.25 -3.06 2.59
C GLY A 365 -12.54 -3.66 3.14
N MET A 366 -12.45 -4.77 3.89
CA MET A 366 -13.60 -5.42 4.52
C MET A 366 -14.26 -4.54 5.59
N ILE A 367 -13.45 -3.89 6.44
CA ILE A 367 -13.96 -2.98 7.48
C ILE A 367 -14.64 -1.77 6.83
N ALA A 368 -13.97 -1.12 5.87
CA ALA A 368 -14.52 0.02 5.16
C ALA A 368 -15.85 -0.32 4.47
N GLY A 369 -15.92 -1.47 3.81
CA GLY A 369 -17.13 -1.94 3.14
C GLY A 369 -18.29 -2.16 4.10
N ARG A 370 -18.07 -2.88 5.20
CA ARG A 370 -19.07 -3.15 6.24
C ARG A 370 -19.60 -1.84 6.88
N CYS A 371 -18.69 -0.92 7.22
CA CYS A 371 -19.06 0.33 7.89
C CYS A 371 -19.76 1.32 6.94
N ALA A 372 -19.29 1.42 5.69
CA ALA A 372 -19.93 2.27 4.68
C ALA A 372 -21.38 1.83 4.39
N ALA A 373 -21.61 0.51 4.25
CA ALA A 373 -22.95 -0.05 4.05
C ALA A 373 -23.88 0.21 5.24
N GLY A 374 -23.43 -0.08 6.48
CA GLY A 374 -24.23 0.13 7.69
C GLY A 374 -24.60 1.60 7.93
N ASN A 375 -23.71 2.55 7.63
CA ASN A 375 -24.01 3.97 7.73
C ASN A 375 -24.97 4.46 6.63
N ALA A 376 -24.89 3.89 5.42
CA ALA A 376 -25.83 4.19 4.34
C ALA A 376 -27.25 3.71 4.67
N GLU A 377 -27.40 2.52 5.25
CA GLU A 377 -28.70 2.01 5.72
C GLU A 377 -29.32 2.89 6.80
N LYS A 378 -28.55 3.29 7.83
CA LYS A 378 -29.03 4.19 8.88
C LYS A 378 -29.56 5.51 8.31
N LYS A 379 -28.77 6.15 7.42
CA LYS A 379 -29.18 7.40 6.76
C LYS A 379 -30.44 7.23 5.89
N SER A 380 -30.59 6.09 5.20
CA SER A 380 -31.79 5.79 4.40
C SER A 380 -33.04 5.67 5.28
N ILE A 381 -32.93 5.02 6.44
CA ILE A 381 -34.03 4.88 7.41
C ILE A 381 -34.41 6.26 7.99
N GLU A 382 -33.42 7.09 8.35
CA GLU A 382 -33.67 8.45 8.84
C GLU A 382 -34.35 9.33 7.80
N LYS A 383 -33.86 9.31 6.54
CA LYS A 383 -34.52 10.05 5.43
C LYS A 383 -35.97 9.65 5.26
N LYS A 384 -36.29 8.34 5.21
CA LYS A 384 -37.66 7.83 5.10
C LYS A 384 -38.54 8.24 6.29
N SER A 385 -37.98 8.29 7.50
CA SER A 385 -38.71 8.73 8.69
C SER A 385 -39.03 10.22 8.67
N ILE A 386 -38.09 11.06 8.20
CA ILE A 386 -38.31 12.50 8.03
C ILE A 386 -39.32 12.78 6.93
N GLU A 387 -39.27 12.07 5.80
CA GLU A 387 -40.27 12.20 4.73
C GLU A 387 -41.67 11.81 5.22
N LYS A 388 -41.83 10.71 5.96
CA LYS A 388 -43.13 10.32 6.58
C LYS A 388 -43.63 11.40 7.51
N LYS A 389 -42.80 11.96 8.40
CA LYS A 389 -43.18 13.06 9.30
C LYS A 389 -43.59 14.32 8.54
N ASN A 390 -42.92 14.64 7.44
CA ASN A 390 -43.29 15.79 6.60
C ASN A 390 -44.60 15.58 5.84
N ILE A 391 -44.90 14.37 5.37
CA ILE A 391 -46.14 14.00 4.73
C ILE A 391 -47.29 14.08 5.75
N GLU A 392 -47.14 13.57 6.96
CA GLU A 392 -48.10 13.68 8.04
C GLU A 392 -48.38 15.13 8.45
N LYS A 393 -47.33 15.96 8.58
CA LYS A 393 -47.49 17.40 8.82
C LYS A 393 -48.29 18.09 7.72
N LYS A 394 -47.99 17.80 6.43
CA LYS A 394 -48.77 18.35 5.30
C LYS A 394 -50.24 17.86 5.31
N ARG A 395 -50.53 16.60 5.65
CA ARG A 395 -51.87 16.06 5.80
C ARG A 395 -52.65 16.71 6.94
N ASN A 396 -52.00 17.03 8.06
CA ASN A 396 -52.60 17.67 9.21
C ASN A 396 -52.86 19.18 8.99
N ILE A 397 -52.03 19.86 8.19
CA ILE A 397 -52.28 21.25 7.78
C ILE A 397 -53.50 21.34 6.87
N ASN A 398 -53.71 20.37 5.95
CA ASN A 398 -54.88 20.33 5.07
C ASN A 398 -56.16 19.84 5.74
N LYS A 399 -56.09 19.34 6.98
CA LYS A 399 -57.27 18.92 7.79
C LYS A 399 -57.74 19.97 8.80
N LYS A 400 -57.13 21.15 8.90
CA LYS A 400 -57.66 22.25 9.72
C LYS A 400 -58.98 22.72 9.09
N PRO A 401 -60.11 22.75 9.83
CA PRO A 401 -61.40 23.22 9.30
C PRO A 401 -61.26 24.68 8.88
N MET A 402 -61.79 25.02 7.70
CA MET A 402 -61.96 26.42 7.31
C MET A 402 -62.87 27.07 8.37
N GLU A 403 -62.35 27.98 9.17
CA GLU A 403 -63.21 28.87 10.02
C GLU A 403 -64.14 29.63 9.12
N LYS A 404 -65.44 29.34 9.31
CA LYS A 404 -66.50 30.06 8.64
C LYS A 404 -66.46 31.51 9.09
N LYS A 405 -66.12 32.42 8.18
CA LYS A 405 -66.22 33.85 8.41
C LYS A 405 -67.67 34.20 8.75
N PRO A 406 -68.02 35.03 9.77
CA PRO A 406 -69.40 35.39 10.12
C PRO A 406 -69.96 36.21 8.99
N VAL A 407 -71.23 35.83 8.55
CA VAL A 407 -71.99 36.53 7.58
C VAL A 407 -72.53 37.83 8.23
N LYS A 408 -72.13 38.99 7.72
CA LYS A 408 -72.69 40.30 8.12
C LYS A 408 -74.09 40.40 7.63
N LYS A 409 -75.05 40.48 8.59
CA LYS A 409 -76.53 40.82 8.32
C LYS A 409 -76.52 42.26 7.85
N TYR A 410 -77.03 42.51 6.63
CA TYR A 410 -77.37 43.80 6.12
C TYR A 410 -78.82 44.17 6.67
N ALA A 411 -78.95 45.30 7.38
CA ALA A 411 -80.18 45.85 7.87
C ALA A 411 -80.95 46.50 6.70
N GLU A 412 -82.21 46.10 6.54
CA GLU A 412 -83.16 46.75 5.61
C GLU A 412 -83.45 48.17 6.04
N LYS A 413 -83.20 49.17 5.21
CA LYS A 413 -83.70 50.54 5.34
C LYS A 413 -84.97 50.65 4.51
N LYS A 414 -86.17 50.91 5.23
CA LYS A 414 -87.47 51.27 4.67
C LYS A 414 -87.37 52.58 3.87
N TYR A 415 -87.80 52.56 2.59
CA TYR A 415 -88.04 53.74 1.79
C TYR A 415 -89.50 54.09 1.90
N THR A 416 -89.82 55.28 2.49
CA THR A 416 -91.11 55.96 2.40
C THR A 416 -91.16 56.83 1.16
N GLN A 417 -92.22 56.66 0.37
CA GLN A 417 -92.58 57.49 -0.78
C GLN A 417 -92.80 58.96 -0.43
N LYS A 418 -92.32 59.85 -1.27
CA LYS A 418 -92.96 61.16 -1.50
C LYS A 418 -92.89 61.54 -2.99
N THR A 419 -94.10 61.60 -3.56
CA THR A 419 -94.45 62.16 -4.83
C THR A 419 -94.24 63.65 -4.92
N ARG A 420 -93.82 64.17 -6.09
CA ARG A 420 -94.38 65.33 -6.82
C ARG A 420 -93.41 65.76 -7.91
N ARG A 421 -93.80 65.56 -9.15
CA ARG A 421 -94.44 66.53 -10.12
C ARG A 421 -93.49 67.58 -10.68
N THR A 422 -93.55 67.54 -12.03
CA THR A 422 -93.49 68.67 -12.99
C THR A 422 -92.05 69.05 -13.42
N ALA A 423 -91.80 69.32 -14.64
CA ALA A 423 -92.39 69.52 -15.97
C ALA A 423 -91.31 70.17 -16.83
N ARG A 424 -91.29 69.83 -18.09
CA ARG A 424 -90.81 70.71 -19.21
C ARG A 424 -89.35 71.22 -19.13
N THR A 425 -88.53 70.96 -20.03
CA THR A 425 -88.50 71.15 -21.47
C THR A 425 -87.60 70.10 -22.11
#